data_4a1de6f595b8167d1d30eb9386793476
#
_entry.id   4a1de6f595b8167d1d30eb9386793476
#
_cell.length_a   1.000
_cell.length_b   1.000
_cell.length_c   1.000
_cell.angle_alpha   90.00
_cell.angle_beta   90.00
_cell.angle_gamma   90.00
#
_symmetry.space_group_name_H-M   'P 1'
#
loop_
_entity.id
_entity.type
_entity.pdbx_description
1 polymer ?
#
loop_
_entity_poly.entity_id
_entity_poly.type
_entity_poly.pdbx_seq_one_letter_code
_entity_poly.pdbx_strand_id
1 'polypeptide(L)'
;SMVFGYSVGGKIYNYSRAEYDSDGAYTDRNQMRLMSSWSRWEKPGDIATHPKPSYNNSSNSNKVSSRYLEDGTYFKMRTLSIGYNMSLPKYYIQNLRLFVTGENLFTITDYSGVDPELPSYEGRVVGVTTTVYPSVRKFMFGVNVTF
;
A
#
# COMPACT_ATOMS: atom_id res chain seq x y z
N SER A 1 17.72 8.49 14.62
CA SER A 1 17.62 8.73 13.18
C SER A 1 16.21 8.48 12.70
N MET A 2 15.81 9.20 11.67
CA MET A 2 14.51 9.07 11.02
C MET A 2 14.72 9.08 9.50
N VAL A 3 14.02 8.20 8.78
CA VAL A 3 14.05 8.15 7.32
C VAL A 3 12.62 8.20 6.81
N PHE A 4 12.36 9.16 5.96
CA PHE A 4 11.07 9.33 5.28
C PHE A 4 11.23 9.09 3.79
N GLY A 5 10.17 8.61 3.16
CA GLY A 5 9.99 8.56 1.73
C GLY A 5 8.75 9.34 1.34
N TYR A 6 8.79 10.02 0.21
CA TYR A 6 7.59 10.69 -0.32
C TYR A 6 7.63 10.70 -1.84
N SER A 7 6.45 10.77 -2.43
CA SER A 7 6.24 11.07 -3.84
C SER A 7 5.08 12.04 -3.96
N VAL A 8 5.17 12.97 -4.88
CA VAL A 8 4.11 13.95 -5.13
C VAL A 8 3.75 13.91 -6.61
N GLY A 9 2.46 13.74 -6.87
CA GLY A 9 1.95 13.56 -8.23
C GLY A 9 2.18 12.15 -8.75
N GLY A 10 1.98 11.99 -10.06
CA GLY A 10 2.00 10.69 -10.71
C GLY A 10 0.68 9.94 -10.56
N LYS A 11 0.52 8.90 -11.35
CA LYS A 11 -0.67 8.05 -11.34
C LYS A 11 -0.27 6.60 -11.25
N ILE A 12 -1.01 5.84 -10.46
CA ILE A 12 -0.84 4.41 -10.29
C ILE A 12 -2.08 3.71 -10.85
N TYR A 13 -1.88 2.79 -11.78
CA TYR A 13 -2.97 1.93 -12.25
C TYR A 13 -3.16 0.77 -11.27
N ASN A 14 -4.27 0.80 -10.55
CA ASN A 14 -4.61 -0.23 -9.57
C ASN A 14 -5.19 -1.45 -10.27
N TYR A 15 -4.29 -2.34 -10.71
CA TYR A 15 -4.68 -3.56 -11.42
C TYR A 15 -5.44 -4.54 -10.52
N SER A 16 -5.07 -4.63 -9.25
CA SER A 16 -5.82 -5.45 -8.28
C SER A 16 -7.28 -5.02 -8.17
N ARG A 17 -7.51 -3.70 -8.13
CA ARG A 17 -8.88 -3.17 -8.16
C ARG A 17 -9.58 -3.49 -9.48
N ALA A 18 -8.90 -3.39 -10.62
CA ALA A 18 -9.47 -3.75 -11.92
C ALA A 18 -9.88 -5.22 -12.00
N GLU A 19 -9.18 -6.10 -11.30
CA GLU A 19 -9.53 -7.52 -11.23
C GLU A 19 -10.69 -7.81 -10.27
N TYR A 20 -10.65 -7.26 -9.05
CA TYR A 20 -11.61 -7.58 -7.99
C TYR A 20 -12.88 -6.72 -8.03
N ASP A 21 -12.80 -5.52 -8.61
CA ASP A 21 -13.93 -4.64 -8.90
C ASP A 21 -14.39 -4.78 -10.37
N SER A 22 -14.39 -6.01 -10.84
CA SER A 22 -14.54 -6.34 -12.26
C SER A 22 -15.98 -6.35 -12.76
N ASP A 23 -16.96 -6.01 -11.91
CA ASP A 23 -18.38 -5.99 -12.25
C ASP A 23 -18.88 -7.32 -12.85
N GLY A 24 -18.33 -8.46 -12.36
CA GLY A 24 -18.70 -9.81 -12.79
C GLY A 24 -17.93 -10.32 -14.01
N ALA A 25 -16.87 -9.63 -14.44
CA ALA A 25 -16.08 -10.06 -15.61
C ALA A 25 -15.30 -11.35 -15.36
N TYR A 26 -14.78 -11.54 -14.13
CA TYR A 26 -14.05 -12.74 -13.74
C TYR A 26 -14.95 -13.66 -12.93
N THR A 27 -15.35 -14.76 -13.53
CA THR A 27 -16.32 -15.71 -12.92
C THR A 27 -15.73 -16.62 -11.88
N ASP A 28 -14.40 -16.73 -11.84
CA ASP A 28 -13.60 -17.54 -10.92
C ASP A 28 -13.17 -16.77 -9.66
N ARG A 29 -13.54 -15.50 -9.54
CA ARG A 29 -13.12 -14.63 -8.45
C ARG A 29 -14.29 -13.98 -7.74
N ASN A 30 -14.15 -13.83 -6.42
CA ASN A 30 -15.09 -13.04 -5.64
C ASN A 30 -14.88 -11.55 -5.92
N GLN A 31 -15.98 -10.83 -6.07
CA GLN A 31 -15.94 -9.40 -6.23
C GLN A 31 -15.59 -8.71 -4.91
N MET A 32 -14.89 -7.59 -5.03
CA MET A 32 -14.61 -6.72 -3.89
C MET A 32 -15.92 -6.11 -3.36
N ARG A 33 -15.99 -5.97 -2.03
CA ARG A 33 -17.07 -5.21 -1.42
C ARG A 33 -16.91 -3.73 -1.79
N LEU A 34 -17.99 -3.12 -2.26
CA LEU A 34 -18.00 -1.69 -2.54
C LEU A 34 -17.80 -0.89 -1.25
N MET A 35 -17.05 0.19 -1.34
CA MET A 35 -16.96 1.17 -0.27
C MET A 35 -18.32 1.84 -0.06
N SER A 36 -18.58 2.39 1.12
CA SER A 36 -19.86 3.03 1.45
C SER A 36 -20.20 4.23 0.56
N SER A 37 -19.19 4.87 -0.02
CA SER A 37 -19.34 5.99 -0.96
C SER A 37 -19.60 5.57 -2.41
N TRP A 38 -19.53 4.26 -2.71
CA TRP A 38 -19.71 3.71 -4.04
C TRP A 38 -21.08 3.08 -4.20
N SER A 39 -21.66 3.24 -5.39
CA SER A 39 -22.95 2.68 -5.75
C SER A 39 -22.90 1.99 -7.11
N ARG A 40 -23.74 0.99 -7.30
CA ARG A 40 -23.93 0.34 -8.60
C ARG A 40 -25.10 0.97 -9.32
N TRP A 41 -24.98 1.06 -10.62
CA TRP A 41 -26.08 1.44 -11.48
C TRP A 41 -27.14 0.30 -11.54
N GLU A 42 -28.39 0.62 -11.33
CA GLU A 42 -29.50 -0.35 -11.33
C GLU A 42 -30.50 -0.07 -12.45
N LYS A 43 -30.83 1.20 -12.68
CA LYS A 43 -31.88 1.62 -13.62
C LYS A 43 -31.56 2.92 -14.34
N PRO A 44 -32.19 3.18 -15.50
CA PRO A 44 -32.05 4.46 -16.20
C PRO A 44 -32.35 5.65 -15.32
N GLY A 45 -31.43 6.65 -15.32
CA GLY A 45 -31.47 7.84 -14.48
C GLY A 45 -30.59 7.77 -13.23
N ASP A 46 -30.07 6.62 -12.86
CA ASP A 46 -29.17 6.49 -11.72
C ASP A 46 -27.81 7.12 -12.02
N ILE A 47 -27.30 7.89 -11.06
CA ILE A 47 -25.91 8.36 -11.02
C ILE A 47 -25.14 7.40 -10.10
N ALA A 48 -24.27 6.59 -10.67
CA ALA A 48 -23.56 5.55 -9.96
C ALA A 48 -22.05 5.57 -10.29
N THR A 49 -21.25 5.06 -9.35
CA THR A 49 -19.79 4.95 -9.51
C THR A 49 -19.39 3.70 -10.28
N HIS A 50 -20.24 2.70 -10.32
CA HIS A 50 -20.01 1.39 -10.91
C HIS A 50 -21.15 0.96 -11.80
N PRO A 51 -20.88 0.22 -12.90
CA PRO A 51 -21.92 -0.35 -13.72
C PRO A 51 -22.64 -1.50 -13.01
N LYS A 52 -23.75 -1.93 -13.59
CA LYS A 52 -24.44 -3.16 -13.18
C LYS A 52 -23.53 -4.37 -13.42
N PRO A 53 -23.38 -5.25 -12.43
CA PRO A 53 -22.56 -6.45 -12.63
C PRO A 53 -23.19 -7.35 -13.69
N SER A 54 -22.36 -7.86 -14.59
CA SER A 54 -22.76 -8.75 -15.66
C SER A 54 -21.86 -9.98 -15.68
N TYR A 55 -22.46 -11.17 -15.66
CA TYR A 55 -21.73 -12.42 -15.69
C TYR A 55 -20.82 -12.50 -16.93
N ASN A 56 -19.55 -12.86 -16.70
CA ASN A 56 -18.53 -13.02 -17.72
C ASN A 56 -18.37 -11.79 -18.65
N ASN A 57 -18.50 -10.59 -18.07
CA ASN A 57 -18.40 -9.32 -18.81
C ASN A 57 -19.31 -9.21 -20.04
N SER A 58 -20.48 -9.84 -20.00
CA SER A 58 -21.42 -9.87 -21.14
C SER A 58 -21.87 -8.48 -21.59
N SER A 59 -21.85 -7.49 -20.68
CA SER A 59 -22.11 -6.07 -21.00
C SER A 59 -20.87 -5.34 -21.54
N ASN A 60 -19.70 -5.99 -21.55
CA ASN A 60 -18.42 -5.40 -21.96
C ASN A 60 -18.09 -4.09 -21.18
N SER A 61 -18.49 -4.02 -19.91
CA SER A 61 -18.31 -2.84 -19.05
C SER A 61 -16.93 -2.81 -18.39
N ASN A 62 -16.29 -3.97 -18.19
CA ASN A 62 -14.96 -4.05 -17.60
C ASN A 62 -13.87 -3.94 -18.67
N LYS A 63 -13.38 -2.72 -18.87
CA LYS A 63 -12.29 -2.39 -19.80
C LYS A 63 -11.17 -1.68 -19.07
N VAL A 64 -9.98 -1.69 -19.65
CA VAL A 64 -8.90 -0.80 -19.23
C VAL A 64 -9.40 0.64 -19.33
N SER A 65 -9.44 1.35 -18.23
CA SER A 65 -9.99 2.69 -18.16
C SER A 65 -9.33 3.52 -17.06
N SER A 66 -9.52 4.83 -17.12
CA SER A 66 -9.06 5.77 -16.08
C SER A 66 -9.74 5.58 -14.72
N ARG A 67 -10.81 4.78 -14.62
CA ARG A 67 -11.48 4.43 -13.36
C ARG A 67 -10.53 3.79 -12.34
N TYR A 68 -9.52 3.08 -12.82
CA TYR A 68 -8.53 2.40 -12.00
C TYR A 68 -7.21 3.16 -11.86
N LEU A 69 -7.17 4.38 -12.41
CA LEU A 69 -5.99 5.25 -12.36
C LEU A 69 -6.11 6.18 -11.16
N GLU A 70 -5.38 5.87 -10.11
CA GLU A 70 -5.44 6.57 -8.82
C GLU A 70 -4.25 7.51 -8.62
N ASP A 71 -4.35 8.39 -7.64
CA ASP A 71 -3.25 9.28 -7.27
C ASP A 71 -2.13 8.48 -6.60
N GLY A 72 -0.89 8.72 -7.03
CA GLY A 72 0.31 8.07 -6.52
C GLY A 72 1.05 8.88 -5.44
N THR A 73 0.44 9.96 -4.96
CA THR A 73 1.03 10.77 -3.88
C THR A 73 1.05 10.00 -2.58
N TYR A 74 2.21 10.00 -1.92
CA TYR A 74 2.32 9.40 -0.59
C TYR A 74 3.40 10.07 0.25
N PHE A 75 3.27 9.91 1.56
CA PHE A 75 4.29 10.20 2.56
C PHE A 75 4.41 9.01 3.51
N LYS A 76 5.63 8.48 3.69
CA LYS A 76 5.89 7.25 4.43
C LYS A 76 7.04 7.42 5.41
N MET A 77 6.86 6.97 6.65
CA MET A 77 7.96 6.80 7.58
C MET A 77 8.55 5.41 7.40
N ARG A 78 9.73 5.33 6.75
CA ARG A 78 10.41 4.07 6.45
C ARG A 78 11.11 3.51 7.67
N THR A 79 11.83 4.36 8.40
CA THR A 79 12.62 3.92 9.56
C THR A 79 12.62 5.00 10.64
N LEU A 80 12.41 4.56 11.87
CA LEU A 80 12.67 5.35 13.07
C LEU A 80 13.58 4.54 13.98
N SER A 81 14.75 5.09 14.32
CA SER A 81 15.68 4.45 15.25
C SER A 81 16.01 5.42 16.39
N ILE A 82 15.77 4.96 17.60
CA ILE A 82 16.09 5.67 18.85
C ILE A 82 17.11 4.80 19.59
N GLY A 83 18.23 5.40 19.98
CA GLY A 83 19.27 4.71 20.73
C GLY A 83 19.77 5.58 21.87
N TYR A 84 20.11 4.93 22.97
CA TYR A 84 20.71 5.54 24.13
C TYR A 84 22.05 4.89 24.45
N ASN A 85 23.10 5.71 24.58
CA ASN A 85 24.44 5.25 24.91
C ASN A 85 24.72 5.58 26.38
N MET A 86 25.22 4.59 27.11
CA MET A 86 25.64 4.72 28.50
C MET A 86 27.11 4.29 28.62
N SER A 87 27.91 5.09 29.27
CA SER A 87 29.30 4.71 29.68
C SER A 87 29.24 4.18 31.10
N LEU A 88 29.73 2.96 31.32
CA LEU A 88 29.68 2.26 32.63
C LEU A 88 31.06 1.74 33.03
N PRO A 89 32.08 2.60 33.12
CA PRO A 89 33.47 2.16 33.32
C PRO A 89 33.68 1.41 34.65
N LYS A 90 32.81 1.63 35.64
CA LYS A 90 32.84 0.96 36.95
C LYS A 90 32.58 -0.56 36.90
N TYR A 91 31.98 -1.05 35.80
CA TYR A 91 31.59 -2.44 35.64
C TYR A 91 32.36 -3.17 34.53
N TYR A 92 33.58 -2.70 34.18
CA TYR A 92 34.38 -3.22 33.04
C TYR A 92 33.65 -3.11 31.66
N ILE A 93 32.58 -2.32 31.59
CA ILE A 93 31.84 -2.04 30.37
C ILE A 93 32.20 -0.62 29.95
N GLN A 94 32.91 -0.48 28.83
CA GLN A 94 33.27 0.82 28.30
C GLN A 94 32.06 1.56 27.74
N ASN A 95 31.20 0.84 27.01
CA ASN A 95 30.00 1.43 26.43
C ASN A 95 28.88 0.40 26.35
N LEU A 96 27.70 0.82 26.74
CA LEU A 96 26.45 0.07 26.57
C LEU A 96 25.49 0.92 25.75
N ARG A 97 25.10 0.41 24.57
CA ARG A 97 24.08 1.05 23.72
C ARG A 97 22.83 0.21 23.66
N LEU A 98 21.73 0.80 24.06
CA LEU A 98 20.38 0.26 23.87
C LEU A 98 19.75 0.96 22.69
N PHE A 99 19.10 0.22 21.80
CA PHE A 99 18.37 0.85 20.69
C PHE A 99 17.08 0.12 20.36
N VAL A 100 16.13 0.90 19.82
CA VAL A 100 14.87 0.44 19.27
C VAL A 100 14.75 0.99 17.87
N THR A 101 14.41 0.13 16.92
CA THR A 101 14.19 0.52 15.53
C THR A 101 12.82 0.02 15.07
N GLY A 102 12.03 0.91 14.48
CA GLY A 102 10.80 0.58 13.81
C GLY A 102 10.91 0.82 12.31
N GLU A 103 10.39 -0.11 11.51
CA GLU A 103 10.35 0.01 10.05
C GLU A 103 8.90 0.01 9.54
N ASN A 104 8.65 0.77 8.48
CA ASN A 104 7.35 0.90 7.82
C ASN A 104 6.22 1.29 8.79
N LEU A 105 6.47 2.30 9.63
CA LEU A 105 5.58 2.62 10.74
C LEU A 105 4.23 3.16 10.29
N PHE A 106 4.20 4.03 9.29
CA PHE A 106 2.97 4.52 8.68
C PHE A 106 3.17 5.00 7.24
N THR A 107 2.08 5.01 6.51
CA THR A 107 1.97 5.60 5.16
C THR A 107 0.71 6.45 5.12
N ILE A 108 0.83 7.66 4.61
CA ILE A 108 -0.28 8.58 4.34
C ILE A 108 -0.42 8.67 2.82
N THR A 109 -1.57 8.29 2.28
CA THR A 109 -1.84 8.26 0.85
C THR A 109 -3.36 8.17 0.60
N ASP A 110 -3.80 8.68 -0.54
CA ASP A 110 -5.16 8.50 -1.04
C ASP A 110 -5.28 7.27 -1.97
N TYR A 111 -4.17 6.58 -2.22
CA TYR A 111 -4.17 5.36 -3.00
C TYR A 111 -4.93 4.24 -2.29
N SER A 112 -5.92 3.63 -2.96
CA SER A 112 -6.79 2.60 -2.37
C SER A 112 -6.17 1.20 -2.33
N GLY A 113 -5.02 1.01 -2.98
CA GLY A 113 -4.28 -0.25 -2.98
C GLY A 113 -3.45 -0.46 -1.72
N VAL A 114 -2.62 -1.51 -1.74
CA VAL A 114 -1.88 -1.96 -0.55
C VAL A 114 -0.77 -0.99 -0.14
N ASP A 115 0.08 -0.58 -1.07
CA ASP A 115 1.22 0.31 -0.82
C ASP A 115 1.60 1.03 -2.12
N PRO A 116 1.57 2.37 -2.16
CA PRO A 116 1.90 3.12 -3.37
C PRO A 116 3.39 3.09 -3.73
N GLU A 117 4.25 2.65 -2.80
CA GLU A 117 5.70 2.56 -2.99
C GLU A 117 6.15 1.20 -3.54
N LEU A 118 5.29 0.20 -3.57
CA LEU A 118 5.67 -1.12 -4.05
C LEU A 118 6.09 -1.06 -5.52
N PRO A 119 7.27 -1.58 -5.87
CA PRO A 119 7.72 -1.63 -7.25
C PRO A 119 6.79 -2.53 -8.06
N SER A 120 6.55 -2.15 -9.30
CA SER A 120 5.92 -3.05 -10.26
C SER A 120 6.81 -4.29 -10.44
N TYR A 121 6.22 -5.47 -10.24
CA TYR A 121 6.92 -6.74 -10.29
C TYR A 121 7.28 -7.11 -11.76
N GLU A 122 8.50 -7.61 -11.97
CA GLU A 122 8.97 -8.25 -13.20
C GLU A 122 8.76 -7.48 -14.52
N GLY A 123 9.48 -6.37 -14.71
CA GLY A 123 9.56 -5.71 -16.03
C GLY A 123 8.25 -5.12 -16.56
N ARG A 124 7.22 -5.05 -15.72
CA ARG A 124 5.96 -4.39 -16.05
C ARG A 124 6.10 -2.87 -15.96
N VAL A 125 5.22 -2.18 -16.64
CA VAL A 125 5.21 -0.71 -16.72
C VAL A 125 5.18 -0.11 -15.32
N VAL A 126 6.06 0.85 -15.05
CA VAL A 126 6.06 1.63 -13.81
C VAL A 126 4.68 2.24 -13.59
N GLY A 127 4.17 2.12 -12.38
CA GLY A 127 2.85 2.64 -12.01
C GLY A 127 1.69 1.65 -12.18
N VAL A 128 1.95 0.38 -12.48
CA VAL A 128 0.94 -0.69 -12.44
C VAL A 128 1.16 -1.56 -11.21
N THR A 129 0.19 -1.63 -10.33
CA THR A 129 0.26 -2.51 -9.15
C THR A 129 -0.59 -3.75 -9.35
N THR A 130 -0.01 -4.89 -9.03
CA THR A 130 -0.68 -6.18 -8.95
C THR A 130 -0.85 -6.59 -7.49
N THR A 131 -1.46 -7.74 -7.25
CA THR A 131 -1.59 -8.32 -5.90
C THR A 131 -0.22 -8.65 -5.33
N VAL A 132 0.33 -7.75 -4.53
CA VAL A 132 1.63 -7.88 -3.89
C VAL A 132 1.44 -7.96 -2.38
N TYR A 133 2.30 -8.70 -1.70
CA TYR A 133 2.29 -8.77 -0.25
C TYR A 133 2.62 -7.38 0.35
N PRO A 134 1.84 -6.88 1.32
CA PRO A 134 2.08 -5.55 1.88
C PRO A 134 3.39 -5.47 2.67
N SER A 135 3.99 -4.27 2.68
CA SER A 135 5.12 -3.97 3.55
C SER A 135 4.71 -4.14 5.02
N VAL A 136 5.38 -5.03 5.74
CA VAL A 136 5.09 -5.27 7.15
C VAL A 136 5.75 -4.23 8.06
N ARG A 137 5.09 -3.88 9.16
CA ARG A 137 5.72 -3.15 10.25
C ARG A 137 6.66 -4.08 11.01
N LYS A 138 7.87 -3.61 11.27
CA LYS A 138 8.86 -4.36 12.06
C LYS A 138 9.33 -3.52 13.22
N PHE A 139 9.53 -4.17 14.36
CA PHE A 139 10.13 -3.57 15.54
C PHE A 139 11.33 -4.43 15.95
N MET A 140 12.46 -3.79 16.12
CA MET A 140 13.72 -4.42 16.50
C MET A 140 14.24 -3.77 17.76
N PHE A 141 14.71 -4.58 18.69
CA PHE A 141 15.36 -4.16 19.92
C PHE A 141 16.77 -4.72 19.89
N GLY A 142 17.74 -3.91 20.26
CA GLY A 142 19.12 -4.36 20.29
C GLY A 142 19.91 -3.74 21.42
N VAL A 143 20.95 -4.48 21.82
CA VAL A 143 21.91 -4.11 22.85
C VAL A 143 23.29 -4.34 22.29
N ASN A 144 24.13 -3.29 22.29
CA ASN A 144 25.55 -3.39 21.97
C ASN A 144 26.36 -3.12 23.25
N VAL A 145 27.25 -4.03 23.54
CA VAL A 145 28.15 -3.92 24.73
C VAL A 145 29.58 -3.91 24.23
N THR A 146 30.36 -2.95 24.71
CA THR A 146 31.82 -2.85 24.48
C THR A 146 32.50 -2.97 25.81
N PHE A 147 33.45 -3.90 25.91
CA PHE A 147 34.27 -4.18 27.09
C PHE A 147 35.62 -3.50 27.01
#